data_3bd97639c1787319fb3b61998ab68a8d
#
_entry.id   3bd97639c1787319fb3b61998ab68a8d
#
_cell.length_a   1.000
_cell.length_b   1.000
_cell.length_c   1.000
_cell.angle_alpha   90.00
_cell.angle_beta   90.00
_cell.angle_gamma   90.00
#
_symmetry.space_group_name_H-M   'P 1'
#
loop_
_entity.id
_entity.type
_entity.pdbx_description
1 polymer ?
#
loop_
_entity_poly.entity_id
_entity_poly.type
_entity_poly.pdbx_seq_one_letter_code
_entity_poly.pdbx_strand_id
1 'polypeptide(L)'
;VIADVRQFKGLELKPEMGREITRVSSLILRAAQDQLPVHHPDYPDVGITISQLSGPTTNPNADWKNAVTVASGNVDFDNPSTWIGALDRCPCGTGTCAKMATLYAKGELKLNEKFRHEGLLGIVYTGELVEKVKVGEYDAVVPTVGGQSWIYGYSNLVLDPTDPLTEGYTIGDLWA
;
A
#
# COMPACT_ATOMS: atom_id res chain seq x y z
N VAL A 1 -4.84 6.27 -1.55
CA VAL A 1 -4.55 7.70 -1.32
C VAL A 1 -3.13 7.90 -0.78
N ILE A 2 -2.45 8.97 -1.17
CA ILE A 2 -1.09 9.32 -0.70
C ILE A 2 -1.13 10.72 -0.08
N ALA A 3 -0.67 10.81 1.18
CA ALA A 3 -0.55 12.10 1.88
C ALA A 3 0.90 12.34 2.33
N ASP A 4 1.32 13.60 2.31
CA ASP A 4 2.65 13.99 2.78
C ASP A 4 2.65 14.07 4.31
N VAL A 5 3.51 13.29 4.97
CA VAL A 5 3.59 13.23 6.43
C VAL A 5 3.93 14.57 7.06
N ARG A 6 4.61 15.47 6.34
CA ARG A 6 4.98 16.82 6.82
C ARG A 6 3.77 17.73 7.08
N GLN A 7 2.59 17.37 6.56
CA GLN A 7 1.33 18.07 6.84
C GLN A 7 0.80 17.81 8.26
N PHE A 8 1.31 16.79 8.93
CA PHE A 8 0.85 16.38 10.26
C PHE A 8 1.92 16.70 11.32
N LYS A 9 1.68 17.79 12.07
CA LYS A 9 2.64 18.27 13.07
C LYS A 9 2.98 17.19 14.11
N GLY A 10 4.27 16.89 14.23
CA GLY A 10 4.78 15.92 15.19
C GLY A 10 4.68 14.45 14.74
N LEU A 11 4.13 14.16 13.56
CA LEU A 11 4.10 12.82 13.01
C LEU A 11 5.35 12.55 12.17
N GLU A 12 6.03 11.46 12.47
CA GLU A 12 7.22 11.02 11.74
C GLU A 12 7.06 9.54 11.31
N LEU A 13 7.66 9.18 10.18
CA LEU A 13 7.65 7.80 9.68
C LEU A 13 8.67 6.94 10.44
N LYS A 14 8.33 6.62 11.70
CA LYS A 14 9.12 5.79 12.61
C LYS A 14 8.26 4.64 13.16
N PRO A 15 8.84 3.45 13.40
CA PRO A 15 8.10 2.30 13.95
C PRO A 15 7.39 2.61 15.28
N GLU A 16 8.00 3.43 16.12
CA GLU A 16 7.47 3.84 17.45
C GLU A 16 6.16 4.62 17.33
N MET A 17 5.94 5.29 16.20
CA MET A 17 4.72 6.04 15.90
C MET A 17 3.67 5.22 15.13
N GLY A 18 3.85 3.91 15.01
CA GLY A 18 2.99 3.03 14.20
C GLY A 18 1.50 3.17 14.51
N ARG A 19 1.13 3.30 15.79
CA ARG A 19 -0.27 3.50 16.20
C ARG A 19 -0.84 4.84 15.69
N GLU A 20 -0.07 5.91 15.78
CA GLU A 20 -0.51 7.24 15.31
C GLU A 20 -0.51 7.32 13.78
N ILE A 21 0.47 6.69 13.12
CA ILE A 21 0.49 6.53 11.67
C ILE A 21 -0.79 5.82 11.20
N THR A 22 -1.13 4.67 11.80
CA THR A 22 -2.34 3.91 11.46
C THR A 22 -3.60 4.76 11.66
N ARG A 23 -3.71 5.42 12.80
CA ARG A 23 -4.84 6.29 13.13
C ARG A 23 -5.04 7.39 12.09
N VAL A 24 -4.00 8.16 11.78
CA VAL A 24 -4.06 9.25 10.80
C VAL A 24 -4.36 8.71 9.40
N SER A 25 -3.71 7.61 9.02
CA SER A 25 -3.91 6.96 7.72
C SER A 25 -5.35 6.46 7.53
N SER A 26 -5.95 5.87 8.55
CA SER A 26 -7.34 5.39 8.50
C SER A 26 -8.33 6.55 8.31
N LEU A 27 -8.13 7.66 9.00
CA LEU A 27 -8.95 8.87 8.84
C LEU A 27 -8.79 9.49 7.45
N ILE A 28 -7.57 9.54 6.91
CA ILE A 28 -7.31 10.02 5.54
C ILE A 28 -8.00 9.12 4.51
N LEU A 29 -7.92 7.79 4.70
CA LEU A 29 -8.58 6.84 3.81
C LEU A 29 -10.09 7.10 3.78
N ARG A 30 -10.72 7.18 4.94
CA ARG A 30 -12.15 7.46 5.05
C ARG A 30 -12.53 8.79 4.41
N ALA A 31 -11.81 9.85 4.72
CA ALA A 31 -12.05 11.17 4.12
C ALA A 31 -11.91 11.15 2.59
N ALA A 32 -10.94 10.40 2.06
CA ALA A 32 -10.75 10.26 0.63
C ALA A 32 -11.90 9.47 -0.03
N GLN A 33 -12.37 8.41 0.61
CA GLN A 33 -13.52 7.63 0.13
C GLN A 33 -14.79 8.47 0.05
N ASP A 34 -15.02 9.34 1.04
CA ASP A 34 -16.22 10.20 1.08
C ASP A 34 -16.16 11.37 0.07
N GLN A 35 -14.96 11.87 -0.23
CA GLN A 35 -14.78 13.11 -1.02
C GLN A 35 -14.34 12.87 -2.46
N LEU A 36 -13.76 11.71 -2.76
CA LEU A 36 -13.16 11.39 -4.05
C LEU A 36 -13.74 10.08 -4.58
N PRO A 37 -14.92 10.12 -5.23
CA PRO A 37 -15.49 8.93 -5.85
C PRO A 37 -14.64 8.53 -7.06
N VAL A 38 -13.65 7.68 -6.82
CA VAL A 38 -12.76 7.12 -7.85
C VAL A 38 -13.20 5.70 -8.15
N HIS A 39 -13.43 5.41 -9.43
CA HIS A 39 -13.74 4.07 -9.91
C HIS A 39 -12.72 3.65 -10.96
N HIS A 40 -12.28 2.41 -10.88
CA HIS A 40 -11.41 1.85 -11.91
C HIS A 40 -12.24 1.54 -13.16
N PRO A 41 -11.80 1.92 -14.39
CA PRO A 41 -12.60 1.70 -15.60
C PRO A 41 -12.98 0.23 -15.84
N ASP A 42 -12.07 -0.71 -15.57
CA ASP A 42 -12.27 -2.14 -15.77
C ASP A 42 -12.85 -2.85 -14.53
N TYR A 43 -12.82 -2.19 -13.36
CA TYR A 43 -13.26 -2.72 -12.07
C TYR A 43 -14.06 -1.65 -11.32
N PRO A 44 -15.30 -1.34 -11.75
CA PRO A 44 -16.07 -0.20 -11.26
C PRO A 44 -16.39 -0.27 -9.75
N ASP A 45 -16.40 -1.47 -9.18
CA ASP A 45 -16.68 -1.68 -7.75
C ASP A 45 -15.44 -1.45 -6.87
N VAL A 46 -14.26 -1.24 -7.47
CA VAL A 46 -13.02 -1.00 -6.73
C VAL A 46 -12.80 0.49 -6.55
N GLY A 47 -12.88 0.93 -5.31
CA GLY A 47 -12.56 2.30 -4.90
C GLY A 47 -11.18 2.43 -4.23
N ILE A 48 -11.03 3.46 -3.40
CA ILE A 48 -9.79 3.68 -2.62
C ILE A 48 -9.79 2.72 -1.43
N THR A 49 -8.81 1.81 -1.38
CA THR A 49 -8.74 0.72 -0.38
C THR A 49 -7.59 0.87 0.62
N ILE A 50 -6.54 1.61 0.28
CA ILE A 50 -5.36 1.79 1.13
C ILE A 50 -4.95 3.26 1.23
N SER A 51 -4.28 3.60 2.32
CA SER A 51 -3.67 4.91 2.51
C SER A 51 -2.16 4.79 2.73
N GLN A 52 -1.44 5.76 2.21
CA GLN A 52 0.01 5.87 2.33
C GLN A 52 0.39 7.25 2.86
N LEU A 53 1.10 7.28 3.98
CA LEU A 53 1.87 8.45 4.38
C LEU A 53 3.24 8.38 3.72
N SER A 54 3.65 9.47 3.08
CA SER A 54 4.90 9.56 2.33
C SER A 54 5.71 10.77 2.79
N GLY A 55 7.01 10.63 2.87
CA GLY A 55 7.88 11.72 3.32
C GLY A 55 9.35 11.51 2.94
N PRO A 56 10.21 12.42 3.38
CA PRO A 56 11.64 12.29 3.13
C PRO A 56 12.21 11.07 3.84
N THR A 57 13.21 10.46 3.22
CA THR A 57 14.02 9.40 3.82
C THR A 57 15.27 9.97 4.50
N THR A 58 15.77 9.27 5.52
CA THR A 58 17.11 9.47 6.09
C THR A 58 18.12 8.43 5.58
N ASN A 59 17.65 7.43 4.82
CA ASN A 59 18.47 6.41 4.23
C ASN A 59 19.13 6.95 2.93
N PRO A 60 20.46 7.02 2.85
CA PRO A 60 21.15 7.53 1.64
C PRO A 60 20.93 6.67 0.39
N ASN A 61 20.45 5.43 0.57
CA ASN A 61 20.15 4.49 -0.51
C ASN A 61 18.68 4.51 -0.93
N ALA A 62 17.88 5.46 -0.47
CA ALA A 62 16.49 5.60 -0.82
C ALA A 62 16.16 7.04 -1.25
N ASP A 63 15.15 7.18 -2.10
CA ASP A 63 14.72 8.47 -2.63
C ASP A 63 13.54 9.04 -1.82
N TRP A 64 12.66 8.14 -1.33
CA TRP A 64 11.50 8.48 -0.50
C TRP A 64 11.25 7.40 0.54
N LYS A 65 10.50 7.78 1.61
CA LYS A 65 10.04 6.87 2.66
C LYS A 65 8.51 6.85 2.72
N ASN A 66 7.94 5.70 3.11
CA ASN A 66 6.50 5.58 3.33
C ASN A 66 6.14 4.72 4.53
N ALA A 67 4.88 4.83 4.91
CA ALA A 67 4.15 3.84 5.70
C ALA A 67 2.78 3.65 5.04
N VAL A 68 2.45 2.40 4.74
CA VAL A 68 1.17 2.02 4.13
C VAL A 68 0.29 1.35 5.16
N THR A 69 -0.96 1.80 5.23
CA THR A 69 -1.97 1.26 6.14
C THR A 69 -3.13 0.68 5.34
N VAL A 70 -3.50 -0.55 5.68
CA VAL A 70 -4.76 -1.18 5.28
C VAL A 70 -5.70 -1.09 6.47
N ALA A 71 -6.78 -0.31 6.35
CA ALA A 71 -7.75 -0.17 7.42
C ALA A 71 -8.51 -1.49 7.64
N SER A 72 -8.81 -1.79 8.91
CA SER A 72 -9.57 -2.99 9.29
C SER A 72 -11.04 -2.63 9.46
N GLY A 73 -11.83 -2.88 8.42
CA GLY A 73 -13.26 -2.56 8.40
C GLY A 73 -13.57 -1.10 8.08
N ASN A 74 -14.80 -0.69 8.35
CA ASN A 74 -15.26 0.66 8.10
C ASN A 74 -14.76 1.64 9.17
N VAL A 75 -14.11 2.70 8.73
CA VAL A 75 -13.64 3.78 9.62
C VAL A 75 -14.79 4.76 9.86
N ASP A 76 -15.09 5.02 11.14
CA ASP A 76 -16.09 5.98 11.59
C ASP A 76 -15.38 7.14 12.29
N PHE A 77 -15.61 8.38 11.83
CA PHE A 77 -15.00 9.58 12.41
C PHE A 77 -15.38 9.84 13.87
N ASP A 78 -16.56 9.39 14.28
CA ASP A 78 -17.08 9.58 15.63
C ASP A 78 -16.70 8.43 16.58
N ASN A 79 -16.09 7.36 16.05
CA ASN A 79 -15.71 6.20 16.83
C ASN A 79 -14.21 5.87 16.71
N PRO A 80 -13.36 6.38 17.63
CA PRO A 80 -11.91 6.17 17.58
C PRO A 80 -11.46 4.70 17.64
N SER A 81 -12.30 3.78 18.10
CA SER A 81 -11.97 2.35 18.11
C SER A 81 -11.88 1.73 16.72
N THR A 82 -12.44 2.40 15.71
CA THR A 82 -12.40 2.00 14.30
C THR A 82 -11.18 2.54 13.55
N TRP A 83 -10.38 3.44 14.14
CA TRP A 83 -9.20 4.04 13.51
C TRP A 83 -7.98 3.14 13.61
N ILE A 84 -8.17 1.91 13.18
CA ILE A 84 -7.19 0.83 13.25
C ILE A 84 -6.92 0.26 11.86
N GLY A 85 -5.77 -0.40 11.70
CA GLY A 85 -5.39 -1.07 10.47
C GLY A 85 -4.06 -1.79 10.61
N ALA A 86 -3.74 -2.57 9.60
CA ALA A 86 -2.44 -3.20 9.49
C ALA A 86 -1.45 -2.27 8.80
N LEU A 87 -0.26 -2.13 9.39
CA LEU A 87 0.87 -1.45 8.76
C LEU A 87 1.72 -2.45 7.98
N ASP A 88 2.04 -2.11 6.73
CA ASP A 88 2.97 -2.89 5.94
C ASP A 88 4.38 -2.82 6.54
N ARG A 89 5.04 -3.97 6.60
CA ARG A 89 6.44 -4.07 7.06
C ARG A 89 7.46 -3.69 5.98
N CYS A 90 7.02 -3.63 4.74
CA CYS A 90 7.80 -3.25 3.57
C CYS A 90 7.21 -1.98 2.93
N PRO A 91 7.85 -1.40 1.88
CA PRO A 91 7.32 -0.22 1.20
C PRO A 91 5.97 -0.40 0.49
N CYS A 92 5.40 -1.59 0.49
CA CYS A 92 4.21 -1.99 -0.26
C CYS A 92 4.41 -1.92 -1.79
N GLY A 93 4.07 -2.99 -2.49
CA GLY A 93 4.12 -3.02 -3.96
C GLY A 93 3.19 -1.99 -4.58
N THR A 94 1.90 -2.02 -4.21
CA THR A 94 0.88 -1.06 -4.68
C THR A 94 1.23 0.37 -4.29
N GLY A 95 1.66 0.60 -3.05
CA GLY A 95 2.06 1.92 -2.56
C GLY A 95 3.26 2.49 -3.33
N THR A 96 4.25 1.66 -3.65
CA THR A 96 5.41 2.06 -4.44
C THR A 96 5.03 2.38 -5.89
N CYS A 97 4.21 1.55 -6.52
CA CYS A 97 3.69 1.80 -7.88
C CYS A 97 2.89 3.11 -7.95
N ALA A 98 1.99 3.33 -6.99
CA ALA A 98 1.20 4.56 -6.92
C ALA A 98 2.08 5.81 -6.68
N LYS A 99 3.13 5.70 -5.87
CA LYS A 99 4.08 6.80 -5.65
C LYS A 99 4.84 7.13 -6.93
N MET A 100 5.38 6.13 -7.64
CA MET A 100 6.06 6.33 -8.91
C MET A 100 5.15 6.98 -9.96
N ALA A 101 3.91 6.50 -10.10
CA ALA A 101 2.93 7.09 -11.01
C ALA A 101 2.63 8.55 -10.67
N THR A 102 2.51 8.87 -9.37
CA THR A 102 2.30 10.25 -8.90
C THR A 102 3.50 11.15 -9.22
N LEU A 103 4.73 10.67 -9.01
CA LEU A 103 5.94 11.42 -9.33
C LEU A 103 6.09 11.63 -10.84
N TYR A 104 5.76 10.62 -11.64
CA TYR A 104 5.74 10.71 -13.09
C TYR A 104 4.74 11.77 -13.59
N ALA A 105 3.52 11.75 -13.07
CA ALA A 105 2.50 12.73 -13.43
C ALA A 105 2.88 14.18 -13.06
N LYS A 106 3.73 14.34 -12.04
CA LYS A 106 4.30 15.63 -11.62
C LYS A 106 5.57 16.01 -12.38
N GLY A 107 6.10 15.14 -13.23
CA GLY A 107 7.36 15.35 -13.95
C GLY A 107 8.63 15.18 -13.08
N GLU A 108 8.48 14.58 -11.88
CA GLU A 108 9.55 14.36 -10.90
C GLU A 108 10.24 13.00 -11.04
N LEU A 109 9.70 12.10 -11.87
CA LEU A 109 10.28 10.79 -12.20
C LEU A 109 10.08 10.52 -13.69
N LYS A 110 11.07 9.91 -14.35
CA LYS A 110 11.01 9.59 -15.78
C LYS A 110 10.83 8.09 -16.01
N LEU A 111 10.47 7.70 -17.24
CA LEU A 111 10.52 6.29 -17.64
C LEU A 111 11.97 5.78 -17.58
N ASN A 112 12.12 4.53 -17.16
CA ASN A 112 13.39 3.83 -16.99
C ASN A 112 14.35 4.47 -15.95
N GLU A 113 13.83 5.37 -15.11
CA GLU A 113 14.56 5.92 -14.00
C GLU A 113 14.31 5.07 -12.74
N LYS A 114 15.39 4.69 -12.04
CA LYS A 114 15.32 3.91 -10.82
C LYS A 114 14.77 4.77 -9.68
N PHE A 115 13.79 4.22 -8.97
CA PHE A 115 13.19 4.78 -7.77
C PHE A 115 13.36 3.84 -6.59
N ARG A 116 13.93 4.31 -5.50
CA ARG A 116 14.21 3.52 -4.30
C ARG A 116 13.32 3.99 -3.17
N HIS A 117 12.42 3.13 -2.77
CA HIS A 117 11.39 3.44 -1.79
C HIS A 117 11.67 2.71 -0.48
N GLU A 118 11.88 3.45 0.59
CA GLU A 118 12.06 2.93 1.94
C GLU A 118 10.69 2.74 2.62
N GLY A 119 10.50 1.58 3.24
CA GLY A 119 9.33 1.33 4.12
C GLY A 119 9.61 1.75 5.56
N LEU A 120 8.58 1.65 6.40
CA LEU A 120 8.64 2.07 7.80
C LEU A 120 9.79 1.41 8.60
N LEU A 121 10.10 0.14 8.29
CA LEU A 121 11.16 -0.65 8.95
C LEU A 121 12.53 -0.58 8.26
N GLY A 122 12.72 0.35 7.31
CA GLY A 122 14.01 0.53 6.63
C GLY A 122 14.27 -0.41 5.44
N ILE A 123 13.33 -1.31 5.12
CA ILE A 123 13.41 -2.14 3.91
C ILE A 123 13.25 -1.25 2.67
N VAL A 124 14.08 -1.45 1.66
CA VAL A 124 14.04 -0.66 0.42
C VAL A 124 13.59 -1.53 -0.75
N TYR A 125 12.59 -1.05 -1.48
CA TYR A 125 12.22 -1.57 -2.79
C TYR A 125 12.84 -0.69 -3.88
N THR A 126 13.21 -1.33 -4.99
CA THR A 126 13.62 -0.62 -6.19
C THR A 126 12.59 -0.83 -7.28
N GLY A 127 12.10 0.26 -7.84
CA GLY A 127 11.14 0.23 -8.92
C GLY A 127 11.58 1.10 -10.10
N GLU A 128 10.91 0.94 -11.21
CA GLU A 128 10.99 1.83 -12.37
C GLU A 128 9.69 1.78 -13.17
N LEU A 129 9.41 2.82 -13.91
CA LEU A 129 8.31 2.89 -14.87
C LEU A 129 8.85 2.51 -16.25
N VAL A 130 8.34 1.43 -16.83
CA VAL A 130 8.88 0.87 -18.08
C VAL A 130 8.12 1.30 -19.31
N GLU A 131 6.85 1.69 -19.17
CA GLU A 131 6.01 2.00 -20.31
C GLU A 131 4.92 3.01 -19.92
N LYS A 132 4.49 3.83 -20.91
CA LYS A 132 3.28 4.65 -20.84
C LYS A 132 2.14 3.93 -21.56
N VAL A 133 1.00 3.79 -20.90
CA VAL A 133 -0.19 3.10 -21.41
C VAL A 133 -1.44 3.92 -21.17
N LYS A 134 -2.58 3.38 -21.61
CA LYS A 134 -3.91 3.88 -21.27
C LYS A 134 -4.66 2.84 -20.42
N VAL A 135 -5.44 3.33 -19.44
CA VAL A 135 -6.43 2.54 -18.71
C VAL A 135 -7.75 3.30 -18.84
N GLY A 136 -8.66 2.80 -19.68
CA GLY A 136 -9.79 3.60 -20.12
C GLY A 136 -9.32 4.90 -20.80
N GLU A 137 -9.82 6.03 -20.34
CA GLU A 137 -9.42 7.36 -20.85
C GLU A 137 -8.18 7.94 -20.15
N TYR A 138 -7.72 7.32 -19.07
CA TYR A 138 -6.63 7.84 -18.24
C TYR A 138 -5.25 7.49 -18.82
N ASP A 139 -4.34 8.48 -18.78
CA ASP A 139 -2.92 8.21 -18.96
C ASP A 139 -2.39 7.42 -17.77
N ALA A 140 -1.74 6.30 -18.04
CA ALA A 140 -1.22 5.39 -17.05
C ALA A 140 0.22 4.97 -17.38
N VAL A 141 0.86 4.31 -16.43
CA VAL A 141 2.23 3.81 -16.55
C VAL A 141 2.31 2.36 -16.08
N VAL A 142 3.23 1.60 -16.64
CA VAL A 142 3.54 0.23 -16.21
C VAL A 142 4.74 0.27 -15.27
N PRO A 143 4.56 -0.01 -13.97
CA PRO A 143 5.66 -0.09 -13.02
C PRO A 143 6.23 -1.50 -12.92
N THR A 144 7.52 -1.59 -12.60
CA THR A 144 8.16 -2.78 -12.05
C THR A 144 8.65 -2.50 -10.64
N VAL A 145 8.63 -3.51 -9.77
CA VAL A 145 9.11 -3.40 -8.39
C VAL A 145 9.88 -4.65 -8.02
N GLY A 146 11.09 -4.47 -7.51
CA GLY A 146 11.95 -5.52 -6.98
C GLY A 146 12.22 -5.31 -5.50
N GLY A 147 12.34 -6.42 -4.76
CA GLY A 147 12.67 -6.44 -3.34
C GLY A 147 13.42 -7.69 -2.95
N GLN A 148 13.99 -7.70 -1.76
CA GLN A 148 14.66 -8.86 -1.18
C GLN A 148 13.66 -9.73 -0.40
N SER A 149 13.71 -11.04 -0.62
CA SER A 149 12.96 -12.02 0.15
C SER A 149 13.89 -13.07 0.75
N TRP A 150 13.46 -13.66 1.88
CA TRP A 150 14.20 -14.73 2.58
C TRP A 150 13.30 -15.94 2.77
N ILE A 151 13.86 -17.15 2.59
CA ILE A 151 13.19 -18.41 2.92
C ILE A 151 13.40 -18.68 4.40
N TYR A 152 12.32 -18.81 5.17
CA TYR A 152 12.38 -19.13 6.61
C TYR A 152 11.52 -20.34 6.99
N GLY A 153 11.06 -21.11 6.00
CA GLY A 153 10.31 -22.34 6.26
C GLY A 153 10.08 -23.18 5.01
N TYR A 154 9.95 -24.46 5.24
CA TYR A 154 9.48 -25.46 4.28
C TYR A 154 8.32 -26.21 4.93
N SER A 155 7.21 -26.39 4.20
CA SER A 155 6.03 -27.08 4.71
C SER A 155 5.72 -28.30 3.83
N ASN A 156 5.38 -29.41 4.47
CA ASN A 156 4.81 -30.58 3.81
C ASN A 156 3.30 -30.58 4.03
N LEU A 157 2.54 -30.58 2.95
CA LEU A 157 1.08 -30.75 3.00
C LEU A 157 0.75 -32.19 2.67
N VAL A 158 -0.11 -32.79 3.47
CA VAL A 158 -0.58 -34.17 3.28
C VAL A 158 -2.06 -34.12 2.93
N LEU A 159 -2.42 -34.78 1.84
CA LEU A 159 -3.81 -35.06 1.50
C LEU A 159 -4.14 -36.47 2.00
N ASP A 160 -5.01 -36.60 2.99
CA ASP A 160 -5.48 -37.86 3.52
C ASP A 160 -6.73 -38.26 2.75
N PRO A 161 -6.72 -39.39 1.97
CA PRO A 161 -7.88 -39.81 1.19
C PRO A 161 -9.06 -40.24 2.06
N THR A 162 -8.89 -40.41 3.36
CA THR A 162 -9.99 -40.72 4.29
C THR A 162 -10.65 -39.46 4.87
N ASP A 163 -10.06 -38.28 4.65
CA ASP A 163 -10.69 -37.03 5.00
C ASP A 163 -11.83 -36.71 4.02
N PRO A 164 -13.09 -36.57 4.47
CA PRO A 164 -14.21 -36.26 3.60
C PRO A 164 -14.12 -34.87 2.96
N LEU A 165 -13.19 -34.03 3.38
CA LEU A 165 -12.99 -32.66 2.91
C LEU A 165 -11.57 -32.46 2.34
N THR A 166 -10.98 -33.49 1.78
CA THR A 166 -9.60 -33.53 1.27
C THR A 166 -9.28 -32.35 0.32
N GLU A 167 -10.24 -31.90 -0.48
CA GLU A 167 -10.10 -30.78 -1.40
C GLU A 167 -10.36 -29.42 -0.72
N GLY A 168 -10.70 -29.43 0.56
CA GLY A 168 -11.10 -28.27 1.31
C GLY A 168 -12.55 -27.83 1.02
N TYR A 169 -13.02 -26.86 1.77
CA TYR A 169 -14.32 -26.22 1.54
C TYR A 169 -14.30 -24.79 2.10
N THR A 170 -15.17 -23.94 1.60
CA THR A 170 -15.31 -22.56 2.07
C THR A 170 -16.68 -22.36 2.74
N ILE A 171 -16.70 -21.87 3.97
CA ILE A 171 -17.92 -21.45 4.67
C ILE A 171 -17.98 -19.93 4.72
N GLY A 172 -18.34 -19.33 3.61
CA GLY A 172 -18.37 -17.89 3.50
C GLY A 172 -16.99 -17.27 3.31
N ASP A 173 -16.98 -15.99 2.98
CA ASP A 173 -15.76 -15.22 2.73
C ASP A 173 -15.37 -14.48 4.01
N LEU A 174 -14.22 -14.81 4.58
CA LEU A 174 -13.69 -14.13 5.78
C LEU A 174 -13.14 -12.73 5.47
N TRP A 175 -13.08 -12.36 4.20
CA TRP A 175 -12.48 -11.13 3.69
C TRP A 175 -13.47 -10.21 2.98
N ALA A 176 -14.79 -10.46 3.16
CA ALA A 176 -15.83 -9.60 2.61
C ALA A 176 -16.02 -8.31 3.41
#